data_4cc71201b5bbc09841aaa567bd9b82f9
#
_entry.id   4cc71201b5bbc09841aaa567bd9b82f9
#
_cell.length_a   1.000
_cell.length_b   1.000
_cell.length_c   1.000
_cell.angle_alpha   90.00
_cell.angle_beta   90.00
_cell.angle_gamma   90.00
#
_symmetry.space_group_name_H-M   'P 1'
#
loop_
_entity.id
_entity.type
_entity.pdbx_description
1 polymer ?
#
loop_
_entity_poly.entity_id
_entity_poly.type
_entity_poly.pdbx_seq_one_letter_code
_entity_poly.pdbx_strand_id
1 'polypeptide(L)'
;MADFFSNTYLGIALVLIGQVLLVVVPLLVALAFLMYADRKVWAAVQMRRGPNVVGIYGLLQSFADFLKYMVKEVVFPAGADRAVFLLAPMISLVMSLIAWAVIPFNDGWVVSNINVAILYIFAISSLEVYGVVMGGWASNSKYPFLGSLRSAAQMISYEVSIGLIIIGVIISSGSMNLTDIVRAQDGAYGIFSWYWLPHLPMLFLFFISALAETNRPPFDLPEAESELVAGYQVEYSSTPFLLFMIGELTAVVLMCALTSLLFFGGWLSPIPGLPDGILWMVAKMPFVFFMFAMVKAITPRYRYDQLMRLGWKIFLPMSLIWVVFVAFAARFDWVWGVYARWTMGG
;
A
#
# COMPACT_ATOMS: atom_id res chain seq x y z
N MET A 1 37.10 -12.00 6.66
CA MET A 1 35.71 -11.74 7.06
C MET A 1 34.79 -11.53 5.85
N ALA A 2 35.16 -10.72 4.84
CA ALA A 2 34.33 -10.54 3.64
C ALA A 2 34.03 -11.87 2.93
N ASP A 3 35.03 -12.74 2.76
CA ASP A 3 34.88 -14.05 2.12
C ASP A 3 33.95 -15.01 2.87
N PHE A 4 33.84 -14.89 4.21
CA PHE A 4 32.88 -15.67 5.00
C PHE A 4 31.45 -15.31 4.65
N PHE A 5 31.14 -14.01 4.51
CA PHE A 5 29.78 -13.53 4.21
C PHE A 5 29.37 -13.76 2.74
N SER A 6 30.32 -13.85 1.82
CA SER A 6 30.01 -14.06 0.40
C SER A 6 29.99 -15.52 -0.05
N ASN A 7 30.76 -16.41 0.59
CA ASN A 7 30.99 -17.78 0.10
C ASN A 7 30.42 -18.88 1.00
N THR A 8 29.93 -18.56 2.20
CA THR A 8 29.36 -19.55 3.12
C THR A 8 27.85 -19.41 3.15
N TYR A 9 27.10 -20.51 3.05
CA TYR A 9 25.61 -20.48 3.14
C TYR A 9 25.11 -19.74 4.38
N LEU A 10 25.80 -19.91 5.51
CA LEU A 10 25.47 -19.23 6.77
C LEU A 10 25.75 -17.71 6.66
N GLY A 11 26.83 -17.31 6.00
CA GLY A 11 27.15 -15.90 5.75
C GLY A 11 26.13 -15.23 4.86
N ILE A 12 25.75 -15.89 3.76
CA ILE A 12 24.70 -15.40 2.85
C ILE A 12 23.36 -15.25 3.59
N ALA A 13 22.98 -16.25 4.39
CA ALA A 13 21.76 -16.20 5.19
C ALA A 13 21.77 -15.03 6.19
N LEU A 14 22.89 -14.78 6.87
CA LEU A 14 23.01 -13.64 7.81
C LEU A 14 22.90 -12.29 7.10
N VAL A 15 23.48 -12.15 5.91
CA VAL A 15 23.35 -10.93 5.10
C VAL A 15 21.90 -10.69 4.67
N LEU A 16 21.21 -11.73 4.18
CA LEU A 16 19.80 -11.65 3.78
C LEU A 16 18.91 -11.29 4.98
N ILE A 17 19.10 -11.93 6.12
CA ILE A 17 18.36 -11.60 7.35
C ILE A 17 18.62 -10.14 7.75
N GLY A 18 19.89 -9.69 7.68
CA GLY A 18 20.24 -8.29 7.95
C GLY A 18 19.56 -7.30 7.02
N GLN A 19 19.48 -7.59 5.72
CA GLN A 19 18.76 -6.76 4.73
C GLN A 19 17.26 -6.72 5.01
N VAL A 20 16.64 -7.86 5.30
CA VAL A 20 15.21 -7.92 5.65
C VAL A 20 14.93 -7.12 6.92
N LEU A 21 15.73 -7.28 7.98
CA LEU A 21 15.58 -6.51 9.22
C LEU A 21 15.79 -5.02 9.01
N LEU A 22 16.70 -4.62 8.14
CA LEU A 22 16.97 -3.23 7.79
C LEU A 22 15.77 -2.56 7.10
N VAL A 23 14.91 -3.31 6.42
CA VAL A 23 13.65 -2.81 5.82
C VAL A 23 12.50 -2.92 6.82
N VAL A 24 12.30 -4.09 7.43
CA VAL A 24 11.12 -4.38 8.26
C VAL A 24 11.12 -3.56 9.55
N VAL A 25 12.26 -3.42 10.25
CA VAL A 25 12.29 -2.70 11.54
C VAL A 25 11.98 -1.21 11.37
N PRO A 26 12.64 -0.46 10.47
CA PRO A 26 12.26 0.93 10.21
C PRO A 26 10.82 1.09 9.72
N LEU A 27 10.33 0.13 8.90
CA LEU A 27 8.94 0.12 8.44
C LEU A 27 7.98 0.04 9.63
N LEU A 28 8.13 -0.93 10.53
CA LEU A 28 7.27 -1.09 11.71
C LEU A 28 7.31 0.14 12.62
N VAL A 29 8.47 0.76 12.79
CA VAL A 29 8.61 2.02 13.54
C VAL A 29 7.87 3.15 12.82
N ALA A 30 8.02 3.26 11.50
CA ALA A 30 7.31 4.25 10.69
C ALA A 30 5.79 4.06 10.77
N LEU A 31 5.27 2.83 10.77
CA LEU A 31 3.85 2.54 10.94
C LEU A 31 3.30 3.08 12.25
N ALA A 32 4.04 2.97 13.36
CA ALA A 32 3.62 3.52 14.65
C ALA A 32 3.47 5.06 14.60
N PHE A 33 4.41 5.74 13.94
CA PHE A 33 4.33 7.20 13.75
C PHE A 33 3.27 7.61 12.73
N LEU A 34 3.06 6.85 11.67
CA LEU A 34 2.00 7.11 10.68
C LEU A 34 0.61 6.94 11.29
N MET A 35 0.41 5.95 12.16
CA MET A 35 -0.84 5.82 12.93
C MET A 35 -1.09 7.04 13.82
N TYR A 36 -0.06 7.54 14.47
CA TYR A 36 -0.15 8.78 15.23
C TYR A 36 -0.49 9.98 14.35
N ALA A 37 0.18 10.11 13.18
CA ALA A 37 -0.07 11.17 12.21
C ALA A 37 -1.50 11.13 11.66
N ASP A 38 -2.03 9.96 11.31
CA ASP A 38 -3.42 9.78 10.86
C ASP A 38 -4.42 10.33 11.89
N ARG A 39 -4.25 9.97 13.17
CA ARG A 39 -5.09 10.47 14.26
C ARG A 39 -4.97 11.98 14.47
N LYS A 40 -3.77 12.56 14.29
CA LYS A 40 -3.55 14.01 14.40
C LYS A 40 -4.17 14.79 13.24
N VAL A 41 -3.96 14.32 12.01
CA VAL A 41 -4.55 14.96 10.82
C VAL A 41 -6.07 14.94 10.89
N TRP A 42 -6.64 13.79 11.21
CA TRP A 42 -8.09 13.65 11.36
C TRP A 42 -8.65 14.55 12.45
N ALA A 43 -8.00 14.60 13.62
CA ALA A 43 -8.42 15.48 14.71
C ALA A 43 -8.33 16.98 14.33
N ALA A 44 -7.27 17.38 13.61
CA ALA A 44 -7.10 18.75 13.17
C ALA A 44 -8.20 19.20 12.19
N VAL A 45 -8.55 18.36 11.23
CA VAL A 45 -9.65 18.63 10.28
C VAL A 45 -11.00 18.74 11.00
N GLN A 46 -11.22 17.91 12.03
CA GLN A 46 -12.44 17.95 12.87
C GLN A 46 -12.40 19.01 13.97
N MET A 47 -11.42 19.92 13.99
CA MET A 47 -11.23 20.98 15.01
C MET A 47 -11.18 20.45 16.45
N ARG A 48 -10.66 19.23 16.64
CA ARG A 48 -10.44 18.63 17.98
C ARG A 48 -8.98 18.28 18.20
N ARG A 49 -8.61 18.03 19.45
CA ARG A 49 -7.25 17.60 19.78
C ARG A 49 -7.12 16.10 19.61
N GLY A 50 -6.12 15.66 18.83
CA GLY A 50 -5.68 14.28 18.77
C GLY A 50 -4.90 13.87 20.03
N PRO A 51 -4.31 12.64 20.04
CA PRO A 51 -3.51 12.15 21.18
C PRO A 51 -2.45 13.17 21.61
N ASN A 52 -2.40 13.57 22.89
CA ASN A 52 -1.42 14.53 23.39
C ASN A 52 -0.88 14.25 24.80
N VAL A 53 -1.33 13.17 25.47
CA VAL A 53 -1.03 12.90 26.88
C VAL A 53 0.15 11.95 27.05
N VAL A 54 0.23 10.88 26.24
CA VAL A 54 1.27 9.85 26.36
C VAL A 54 2.56 10.30 25.68
N GLY A 55 3.55 10.71 26.46
CA GLY A 55 4.80 11.27 25.97
C GLY A 55 4.66 12.72 25.47
N ILE A 56 5.74 13.25 24.87
CA ILE A 56 5.75 14.62 24.36
C ILE A 56 4.75 14.71 23.18
N TYR A 57 3.72 15.56 23.32
CA TYR A 57 2.66 15.74 22.33
C TYR A 57 1.89 14.46 21.93
N GLY A 58 1.97 13.39 22.74
CA GLY A 58 1.30 12.12 22.45
C GLY A 58 2.06 11.18 21.51
N LEU A 59 3.34 11.41 21.22
CA LEU A 59 4.17 10.63 20.31
C LEU A 59 4.26 9.13 20.68
N LEU A 60 4.19 8.81 21.97
CA LEU A 60 4.28 7.44 22.46
C LEU A 60 2.92 6.73 22.52
N GLN A 61 1.84 7.36 22.07
CA GLN A 61 0.50 6.78 22.13
C GLN A 61 0.40 5.46 21.35
N SER A 62 0.97 5.40 20.15
CA SER A 62 0.95 4.19 19.33
C SER A 62 1.69 3.03 20.02
N PHE A 63 2.82 3.31 20.66
CA PHE A 63 3.57 2.28 21.40
C PHE A 63 2.79 1.79 22.64
N ALA A 64 2.09 2.67 23.34
CA ALA A 64 1.21 2.28 24.44
C ALA A 64 0.04 1.42 23.96
N ASP A 65 -0.54 1.73 22.81
CA ASP A 65 -1.58 0.92 22.18
C ASP A 65 -1.05 -0.47 21.80
N PHE A 66 0.16 -0.57 21.23
CA PHE A 66 0.84 -1.85 20.95
C PHE A 66 1.02 -2.69 22.22
N LEU A 67 1.57 -2.11 23.28
CA LEU A 67 1.78 -2.81 24.55
C LEU A 67 0.46 -3.29 25.15
N LYS A 68 -0.59 -2.47 25.08
CA LYS A 68 -1.94 -2.87 25.53
C LYS A 68 -2.43 -4.13 24.80
N TYR A 69 -2.27 -4.21 23.48
CA TYR A 69 -2.69 -5.38 22.71
C TYR A 69 -1.84 -6.62 22.99
N MET A 70 -0.56 -6.46 23.28
CA MET A 70 0.34 -7.58 23.62
C MET A 70 0.03 -8.20 24.98
N VAL A 71 -0.37 -7.38 25.95
CA VAL A 71 -0.64 -7.85 27.34
C VAL A 71 -2.08 -8.31 27.50
N LYS A 72 -3.01 -7.88 26.63
CA LYS A 72 -4.41 -8.24 26.67
C LYS A 72 -4.62 -9.74 26.40
N GLU A 73 -5.54 -10.37 27.09
CA GLU A 73 -5.91 -11.78 26.89
C GLU A 73 -6.56 -12.05 25.52
N VAL A 74 -6.17 -13.16 24.89
CA VAL A 74 -6.78 -13.60 23.63
C VAL A 74 -8.06 -14.37 23.94
N VAL A 75 -9.18 -13.92 23.40
CA VAL A 75 -10.48 -14.57 23.56
C VAL A 75 -10.83 -15.32 22.28
N PHE A 76 -11.18 -16.60 22.41
CA PHE A 76 -11.65 -17.45 21.30
C PHE A 76 -13.15 -17.66 21.40
N PRO A 77 -13.93 -17.37 20.35
CA PRO A 77 -15.36 -17.76 20.31
C PRO A 77 -15.53 -19.27 20.46
N ALA A 78 -16.57 -19.69 21.11
CA ALA A 78 -16.80 -21.11 21.44
C ALA A 78 -16.92 -22.04 20.22
N GLY A 79 -17.36 -21.50 19.08
CA GLY A 79 -17.49 -22.26 17.82
C GLY A 79 -16.37 -22.00 16.80
N ALA A 80 -15.33 -21.25 17.15
CA ALA A 80 -14.25 -20.90 16.24
C ALA A 80 -13.24 -22.03 16.05
N ASP A 81 -12.74 -22.21 14.83
CA ASP A 81 -11.58 -23.04 14.56
C ASP A 81 -10.31 -22.29 15.00
N ARG A 82 -9.72 -22.71 16.12
CA ARG A 82 -8.59 -22.02 16.76
C ARG A 82 -7.36 -21.94 15.87
N ALA A 83 -7.09 -22.98 15.06
CA ALA A 83 -5.90 -23.03 14.22
C ALA A 83 -6.03 -22.00 13.09
N VAL A 84 -7.14 -22.02 12.37
CA VAL A 84 -7.40 -21.08 11.25
C VAL A 84 -7.58 -19.66 11.78
N PHE A 85 -8.21 -19.48 12.95
CA PHE A 85 -8.40 -18.19 13.60
C PHE A 85 -7.07 -17.48 13.91
N LEU A 86 -6.04 -18.20 14.35
CA LEU A 86 -4.71 -17.62 14.57
C LEU A 86 -3.91 -17.48 13.28
N LEU A 87 -4.08 -18.39 12.33
CA LEU A 87 -3.33 -18.40 11.06
C LEU A 87 -3.73 -17.21 10.16
N ALA A 88 -5.01 -16.87 10.14
CA ALA A 88 -5.56 -15.84 9.27
C ALA A 88 -4.87 -14.46 9.42
N PRO A 89 -4.75 -13.85 10.62
CA PRO A 89 -4.04 -12.59 10.79
C PRO A 89 -2.53 -12.71 10.51
N MET A 90 -1.94 -13.89 10.75
CA MET A 90 -0.53 -14.13 10.40
C MET A 90 -0.31 -14.11 8.88
N ILE A 91 -1.23 -14.72 8.10
CA ILE A 91 -1.17 -14.68 6.64
C ILE A 91 -1.25 -13.22 6.16
N SER A 92 -2.24 -12.45 6.62
CA SER A 92 -2.39 -11.05 6.21
C SER A 92 -1.12 -10.24 6.48
N LEU A 93 -0.56 -10.31 7.70
CA LEU A 93 0.66 -9.59 8.04
C LEU A 93 1.89 -10.08 7.24
N VAL A 94 2.09 -11.39 7.12
CA VAL A 94 3.25 -11.95 6.43
C VAL A 94 3.21 -11.57 4.95
N MET A 95 2.05 -11.65 4.29
CA MET A 95 1.92 -11.28 2.88
C MET A 95 2.18 -9.78 2.68
N SER A 96 1.61 -8.91 3.52
CA SER A 96 1.86 -7.47 3.42
C SER A 96 3.34 -7.12 3.62
N LEU A 97 4.08 -7.82 4.50
CA LEU A 97 5.52 -7.61 4.70
C LEU A 97 6.38 -8.16 3.55
N ILE A 98 6.04 -9.32 2.99
CA ILE A 98 6.79 -9.94 1.88
C ILE A 98 6.75 -9.06 0.62
N ALA A 99 5.65 -8.33 0.39
CA ALA A 99 5.54 -7.41 -0.73
C ALA A 99 6.64 -6.32 -0.73
N TRP A 100 7.18 -5.96 0.42
CA TRP A 100 8.26 -4.97 0.55
C TRP A 100 9.62 -5.44 0.04
N ALA A 101 9.81 -6.73 -0.21
CA ALA A 101 11.08 -7.27 -0.69
C ALA A 101 11.52 -6.71 -2.05
N VAL A 102 10.58 -6.27 -2.88
CA VAL A 102 10.84 -5.77 -4.24
C VAL A 102 10.74 -4.24 -4.34
N ILE A 103 10.45 -3.53 -3.25
CA ILE A 103 10.34 -2.07 -3.23
C ILE A 103 11.73 -1.45 -3.17
N PRO A 104 12.16 -0.71 -4.21
CA PRO A 104 13.43 0.00 -4.20
C PRO A 104 13.30 1.32 -3.43
N PHE A 105 14.16 1.54 -2.45
CA PHE A 105 14.24 2.79 -1.69
C PHE A 105 15.23 3.79 -2.30
N ASN A 106 16.24 3.28 -3.02
CA ASN A 106 17.22 4.07 -3.75
C ASN A 106 17.73 3.23 -4.93
N ASP A 107 18.52 3.85 -5.80
CA ASP A 107 19.17 3.13 -6.89
C ASP A 107 20.07 2.02 -6.33
N GLY A 108 19.81 0.78 -6.75
CA GLY A 108 20.51 -0.41 -6.25
C GLY A 108 20.19 -0.83 -4.80
N TRP A 109 19.32 -0.13 -4.09
CA TRP A 109 18.96 -0.47 -2.72
C TRP A 109 17.56 -1.10 -2.65
N VAL A 110 17.51 -2.37 -2.93
CA VAL A 110 16.33 -3.24 -2.91
C VAL A 110 16.75 -4.60 -2.36
N VAL A 111 15.87 -5.26 -1.59
CA VAL A 111 16.17 -6.59 -1.04
C VAL A 111 16.27 -7.63 -2.16
N SER A 112 15.33 -7.58 -3.12
CA SER A 112 15.31 -8.50 -4.26
C SER A 112 14.94 -7.72 -5.53
N ASN A 113 15.91 -7.55 -6.43
CA ASN A 113 15.68 -6.90 -7.72
C ASN A 113 15.21 -7.94 -8.74
N ILE A 114 13.90 -8.00 -8.97
CA ILE A 114 13.25 -8.97 -9.86
C ILE A 114 12.69 -8.22 -11.08
N ASN A 115 12.94 -8.76 -12.28
CA ASN A 115 12.44 -8.15 -13.52
C ASN A 115 10.90 -8.10 -13.61
N VAL A 116 10.20 -8.94 -12.85
CA VAL A 116 8.74 -9.03 -12.76
C VAL A 116 8.22 -8.53 -11.41
N ALA A 117 8.85 -7.52 -10.83
CA ALA A 117 8.53 -7.01 -9.49
C ALA A 117 7.05 -6.64 -9.32
N ILE A 118 6.44 -6.03 -10.33
CA ILE A 118 5.01 -5.67 -10.31
C ILE A 118 4.11 -6.90 -10.21
N LEU A 119 4.37 -7.95 -11.03
CA LEU A 119 3.59 -9.17 -10.96
C LEU A 119 3.74 -9.88 -9.60
N TYR A 120 4.94 -9.81 -9.02
CA TYR A 120 5.18 -10.32 -7.67
C TYR A 120 4.31 -9.61 -6.63
N ILE A 121 4.23 -8.27 -6.67
CA ILE A 121 3.38 -7.51 -5.73
C ILE A 121 1.92 -7.91 -5.89
N PHE A 122 1.40 -8.01 -7.12
CA PHE A 122 0.02 -8.45 -7.36
C PHE A 122 -0.24 -9.87 -6.88
N ALA A 123 0.69 -10.79 -7.09
CA ALA A 123 0.53 -12.15 -6.57
C ALA A 123 0.45 -12.20 -5.05
N ILE A 124 1.25 -11.37 -4.37
CA ILE A 124 1.25 -11.29 -2.91
C ILE A 124 0.00 -10.57 -2.38
N SER A 125 -0.45 -9.48 -3.01
CA SER A 125 -1.67 -8.78 -2.60
C SER A 125 -2.92 -9.67 -2.75
N SER A 126 -3.00 -10.43 -3.84
CA SER A 126 -4.08 -11.41 -4.02
C SER A 126 -4.08 -12.51 -2.94
N LEU A 127 -2.90 -12.91 -2.43
CA LEU A 127 -2.81 -13.87 -1.33
C LEU A 127 -3.20 -13.26 0.03
N GLU A 128 -3.02 -11.96 0.23
CA GLU A 128 -3.44 -11.26 1.45
C GLU A 128 -4.94 -11.38 1.68
N VAL A 129 -5.75 -11.36 0.62
CA VAL A 129 -7.21 -11.53 0.67
C VAL A 129 -7.63 -12.82 1.38
N TYR A 130 -6.84 -13.90 1.23
CA TYR A 130 -7.14 -15.16 1.94
C TYR A 130 -7.07 -15.01 3.46
N GLY A 131 -6.18 -14.17 3.99
CA GLY A 131 -6.13 -13.88 5.42
C GLY A 131 -7.45 -13.30 5.92
N VAL A 132 -8.03 -12.35 5.19
CA VAL A 132 -9.33 -11.74 5.52
C VAL A 132 -10.49 -12.74 5.43
N VAL A 133 -10.56 -13.51 4.34
CA VAL A 133 -11.63 -14.51 4.14
C VAL A 133 -11.58 -15.62 5.20
N MET A 134 -10.38 -16.15 5.46
CA MET A 134 -10.17 -17.19 6.48
C MET A 134 -10.50 -16.66 7.88
N GLY A 135 -10.15 -15.40 8.19
CA GLY A 135 -10.46 -14.77 9.47
C GLY A 135 -11.96 -14.67 9.74
N GLY A 136 -12.73 -14.23 8.74
CA GLY A 136 -14.18 -14.17 8.84
C GLY A 136 -14.82 -15.55 8.95
N TRP A 137 -14.33 -16.54 8.23
CA TRP A 137 -14.85 -17.91 8.28
C TRP A 137 -14.52 -18.60 9.61
N ALA A 138 -13.27 -18.51 10.06
CA ALA A 138 -12.82 -19.14 11.30
C ALA A 138 -13.56 -18.65 12.55
N SER A 139 -14.06 -17.42 12.52
CA SER A 139 -14.83 -16.81 13.62
C SER A 139 -16.19 -17.48 13.85
N ASN A 140 -16.72 -18.27 12.90
CA ASN A 140 -18.00 -18.96 12.96
C ASN A 140 -19.18 -18.07 13.41
N SER A 141 -19.18 -16.81 12.99
CA SER A 141 -20.20 -15.81 13.28
C SER A 141 -20.71 -15.17 11.99
N LYS A 142 -21.98 -14.76 11.96
CA LYS A 142 -22.63 -14.24 10.75
C LYS A 142 -22.03 -12.92 10.29
N TYR A 143 -21.74 -12.00 11.21
CA TYR A 143 -21.19 -10.68 10.88
C TYR A 143 -19.76 -10.73 10.33
N PRO A 144 -18.82 -11.43 10.98
CA PRO A 144 -17.47 -11.62 10.41
C PRO A 144 -17.47 -12.29 9.05
N PHE A 145 -18.30 -13.31 8.84
CA PHE A 145 -18.40 -13.99 7.56
C PHE A 145 -18.89 -13.06 6.43
N LEU A 146 -19.95 -12.30 6.66
CA LEU A 146 -20.46 -11.33 5.69
C LEU A 146 -19.45 -10.18 5.46
N GLY A 147 -18.80 -9.71 6.51
CA GLY A 147 -17.76 -8.68 6.44
C GLY A 147 -16.58 -9.12 5.59
N SER A 148 -16.09 -10.34 5.79
CA SER A 148 -14.96 -10.89 5.03
C SER A 148 -15.29 -11.08 3.54
N LEU A 149 -16.49 -11.54 3.20
CA LEU A 149 -16.91 -11.66 1.80
C LEU A 149 -17.04 -10.28 1.12
N ARG A 150 -17.57 -9.28 1.83
CA ARG A 150 -17.63 -7.90 1.30
C ARG A 150 -16.23 -7.32 1.07
N SER A 151 -15.31 -7.51 2.01
CA SER A 151 -13.92 -7.08 1.89
C SER A 151 -13.23 -7.74 0.70
N ALA A 152 -13.31 -9.07 0.59
CA ALA A 152 -12.72 -9.81 -0.51
C ALA A 152 -13.26 -9.37 -1.87
N ALA A 153 -14.58 -9.21 -1.99
CA ALA A 153 -15.18 -8.74 -3.24
C ALA A 153 -14.73 -7.32 -3.61
N GLN A 154 -14.55 -6.44 -2.63
CA GLN A 154 -14.01 -5.10 -2.82
C GLN A 154 -12.57 -5.15 -3.31
N MET A 155 -11.67 -5.80 -2.57
CA MET A 155 -10.24 -5.91 -2.89
C MET A 155 -10.03 -6.48 -4.30
N ILE A 156 -10.63 -7.63 -4.64
CA ILE A 156 -10.52 -8.25 -5.97
C ILE A 156 -11.04 -7.33 -7.08
N SER A 157 -12.14 -6.61 -6.85
CA SER A 157 -12.72 -5.72 -7.86
C SER A 157 -11.82 -4.53 -8.19
N TYR A 158 -11.16 -3.96 -7.18
CA TYR A 158 -10.27 -2.81 -7.37
C TYR A 158 -8.87 -3.22 -7.81
N GLU A 159 -8.38 -4.40 -7.43
CA GLU A 159 -7.13 -4.98 -7.91
C GLU A 159 -7.09 -5.09 -9.45
N VAL A 160 -8.21 -5.47 -10.09
CA VAL A 160 -8.33 -5.50 -11.56
C VAL A 160 -8.12 -4.11 -12.16
N SER A 161 -8.72 -3.07 -11.58
CA SER A 161 -8.56 -1.69 -12.05
C SER A 161 -7.14 -1.17 -11.85
N ILE A 162 -6.53 -1.43 -10.69
CA ILE A 162 -5.13 -1.09 -10.39
C ILE A 162 -4.19 -1.78 -11.39
N GLY A 163 -4.43 -3.06 -11.69
CA GLY A 163 -3.65 -3.81 -12.67
C GLY A 163 -3.66 -3.17 -14.05
N LEU A 164 -4.82 -2.76 -14.55
CA LEU A 164 -4.93 -2.06 -15.84
C LEU A 164 -4.20 -0.70 -15.83
N ILE A 165 -4.32 0.07 -14.76
CA ILE A 165 -3.62 1.35 -14.64
C ILE A 165 -2.10 1.15 -14.70
N ILE A 166 -1.58 0.16 -13.97
CA ILE A 166 -0.16 -0.15 -13.94
C ILE A 166 0.34 -0.67 -15.29
N ILE A 167 -0.48 -1.42 -16.05
CA ILE A 167 -0.15 -1.82 -17.43
C ILE A 167 0.12 -0.57 -18.30
N GLY A 168 -0.66 0.52 -18.14
CA GLY A 168 -0.39 1.78 -18.82
C GLY A 168 1.00 2.35 -18.49
N VAL A 169 1.42 2.29 -17.23
CA VAL A 169 2.76 2.73 -16.80
C VAL A 169 3.85 1.80 -17.36
N ILE A 170 3.62 0.48 -17.35
CA ILE A 170 4.55 -0.52 -17.92
C ILE A 170 4.78 -0.28 -19.42
N ILE A 171 3.71 0.00 -20.18
CA ILE A 171 3.84 0.32 -21.62
C ILE A 171 4.71 1.57 -21.83
N SER A 172 4.59 2.55 -20.95
CA SER A 172 5.37 3.81 -21.05
C SER A 172 6.82 3.64 -20.65
N SER A 173 7.13 2.81 -19.64
CA SER A 173 8.49 2.55 -19.15
C SER A 173 9.21 1.44 -19.90
N GLY A 174 8.48 0.52 -20.54
CA GLY A 174 9.02 -0.66 -21.20
C GLY A 174 9.53 -1.76 -20.26
N SER A 175 9.35 -1.65 -18.95
CA SER A 175 9.84 -2.61 -17.94
C SER A 175 8.79 -2.87 -16.86
N MET A 176 8.81 -4.10 -16.28
CA MET A 176 8.04 -4.44 -15.07
C MET A 176 8.90 -4.36 -13.80
N ASN A 177 10.16 -3.99 -13.91
CA ASN A 177 11.06 -3.78 -12.80
C ASN A 177 10.84 -2.37 -12.23
N LEU A 178 10.56 -2.27 -10.93
CA LEU A 178 10.28 -0.98 -10.27
C LEU A 178 11.47 -0.01 -10.33
N THR A 179 12.70 -0.52 -10.29
CA THR A 179 13.92 0.30 -10.40
C THR A 179 14.01 0.95 -11.79
N ASP A 180 13.73 0.18 -12.84
CA ASP A 180 13.78 0.68 -14.22
C ASP A 180 12.64 1.67 -14.50
N ILE A 181 11.46 1.44 -13.91
CA ILE A 181 10.33 2.38 -14.03
C ILE A 181 10.70 3.75 -13.43
N VAL A 182 11.39 3.77 -12.29
CA VAL A 182 11.83 5.02 -11.68
C VAL A 182 12.94 5.68 -12.53
N ARG A 183 13.91 4.92 -13.01
CA ARG A 183 14.96 5.45 -13.92
C ARG A 183 14.38 6.00 -15.21
N ALA A 184 13.31 5.40 -15.75
CA ALA A 184 12.62 5.90 -16.95
C ALA A 184 11.90 7.24 -16.72
N GLN A 185 11.73 7.67 -15.46
CA GLN A 185 11.18 8.98 -15.09
C GLN A 185 12.26 10.04 -14.86
N ASP A 186 13.54 9.66 -14.92
CA ASP A 186 14.64 10.61 -14.81
C ASP A 186 14.73 11.48 -16.08
N GLY A 187 14.66 12.79 -15.91
CA GLY A 187 14.67 13.73 -17.03
C GLY A 187 15.05 15.13 -16.63
N ALA A 188 15.39 15.95 -17.62
CA ALA A 188 15.96 17.29 -17.45
C ALA A 188 15.08 18.28 -16.66
N TYR A 189 13.76 18.08 -16.64
CA TYR A 189 12.80 18.99 -16.00
C TYR A 189 12.33 18.56 -14.60
N GLY A 190 13.02 17.59 -13.97
CA GLY A 190 12.71 17.11 -12.62
C GLY A 190 11.25 16.65 -12.48
N ILE A 191 10.46 17.31 -11.61
CA ILE A 191 9.07 16.92 -11.32
C ILE A 191 8.17 16.81 -12.56
N PHE A 192 8.41 17.58 -13.60
CA PHE A 192 7.62 17.54 -14.85
C PHE A 192 8.01 16.39 -15.78
N SER A 193 9.13 15.71 -15.56
CA SER A 193 9.53 14.51 -16.27
C SER A 193 8.84 13.24 -15.75
N TRP A 194 8.21 13.31 -14.60
CA TRP A 194 7.59 12.15 -13.96
C TRP A 194 6.25 11.74 -14.58
N TYR A 195 5.85 10.52 -14.42
CA TYR A 195 4.65 9.94 -15.02
C TYR A 195 3.32 10.48 -14.47
N TRP A 196 3.33 11.27 -13.39
CA TRP A 196 2.11 11.92 -12.91
C TRP A 196 1.47 12.84 -13.96
N LEU A 197 2.27 13.51 -14.79
CA LEU A 197 1.77 14.45 -15.78
C LEU A 197 1.13 13.73 -16.98
N PRO A 198 1.80 12.81 -17.71
CA PRO A 198 1.19 12.09 -18.82
C PRO A 198 0.07 11.13 -18.40
N HIS A 199 0.11 10.56 -17.21
CA HIS A 199 -0.91 9.66 -16.68
C HIS A 199 -1.82 10.31 -15.62
N LEU A 200 -2.01 11.63 -15.67
CA LEU A 200 -2.77 12.37 -14.65
C LEU A 200 -4.17 11.78 -14.36
N PRO A 201 -5.01 11.40 -15.33
CA PRO A 201 -6.30 10.76 -15.05
C PRO A 201 -6.14 9.43 -14.31
N MET A 202 -5.11 8.66 -14.67
CA MET A 202 -4.83 7.36 -14.04
C MET A 202 -4.26 7.48 -12.65
N LEU A 203 -3.53 8.54 -12.34
CA LEU A 203 -3.08 8.85 -10.99
C LEU A 203 -4.27 9.00 -10.03
N PHE A 204 -5.32 9.74 -10.44
CA PHE A 204 -6.54 9.88 -9.65
C PHE A 204 -7.29 8.55 -9.49
N LEU A 205 -7.43 7.78 -10.58
CA LEU A 205 -8.05 6.46 -10.52
C LEU A 205 -7.26 5.49 -9.63
N PHE A 206 -5.92 5.50 -9.75
CA PHE A 206 -5.04 4.70 -8.91
C PHE A 206 -5.18 5.06 -7.44
N PHE A 207 -5.17 6.35 -7.11
CA PHE A 207 -5.31 6.82 -5.74
C PHE A 207 -6.64 6.40 -5.11
N ILE A 208 -7.76 6.52 -5.84
CA ILE A 208 -9.07 6.08 -5.36
C ILE A 208 -9.13 4.55 -5.25
N SER A 209 -8.57 3.82 -6.21
CA SER A 209 -8.52 2.36 -6.18
C SER A 209 -7.65 1.84 -5.02
N ALA A 210 -6.53 2.52 -4.72
CA ALA A 210 -5.67 2.19 -3.59
C ALA A 210 -6.36 2.41 -2.23
N LEU A 211 -7.20 3.45 -2.10
CA LEU A 211 -8.05 3.62 -0.91
C LEU A 211 -9.07 2.48 -0.77
N ALA A 212 -9.64 2.03 -1.88
CA ALA A 212 -10.61 0.93 -1.87
C ALA A 212 -9.95 -0.42 -1.60
N GLU A 213 -8.77 -0.67 -2.15
CA GLU A 213 -7.96 -1.88 -1.91
C GLU A 213 -7.59 -2.04 -0.45
N THR A 214 -7.22 -0.94 0.20
CA THR A 214 -6.81 -0.93 1.61
C THR A 214 -7.97 -0.73 2.59
N ASN A 215 -9.22 -0.92 2.17
CA ASN A 215 -10.42 -0.75 2.98
C ASN A 215 -10.49 0.57 3.78
N ARG A 216 -9.86 1.63 3.27
CA ARG A 216 -9.84 2.94 3.95
C ARG A 216 -11.05 3.80 3.61
N PRO A 217 -11.56 4.62 4.55
CA PRO A 217 -12.61 5.57 4.23
C PRO A 217 -12.28 6.43 3.00
N PRO A 218 -13.23 6.66 2.09
CA PRO A 218 -14.68 6.46 2.19
C PRO A 218 -15.17 5.03 1.87
N PHE A 219 -14.29 4.08 1.64
CA PHE A 219 -14.58 2.72 1.18
C PHE A 219 -14.43 1.66 2.30
N ASP A 220 -14.50 2.09 3.56
CA ASP A 220 -14.44 1.28 4.75
C ASP A 220 -15.79 0.56 5.01
N LEU A 221 -16.15 -0.30 4.07
CA LEU A 221 -17.43 -1.03 4.10
C LEU A 221 -17.36 -2.32 4.92
N PRO A 222 -16.22 -3.04 4.97
CA PRO A 222 -16.09 -4.20 5.82
C PRO A 222 -16.20 -3.87 7.30
N GLU A 223 -15.71 -2.69 7.72
CA GLU A 223 -15.70 -2.22 9.11
C GLU A 223 -16.87 -1.29 9.45
N ALA A 224 -17.90 -1.20 8.58
CA ALA A 224 -19.02 -0.28 8.79
C ALA A 224 -19.76 -0.58 10.09
N GLU A 225 -19.48 0.19 11.15
CA GLU A 225 -20.06 0.01 12.49
C GLU A 225 -21.58 -0.03 12.49
N SER A 226 -22.23 0.74 11.61
CA SER A 226 -23.69 0.79 11.50
C SER A 226 -24.31 -0.44 10.85
N GLU A 227 -23.55 -1.24 10.07
CA GLU A 227 -24.06 -2.41 9.35
C GLU A 227 -23.52 -3.74 9.88
N LEU A 228 -22.23 -3.83 10.16
CA LEU A 228 -21.50 -5.07 10.47
C LEU A 228 -20.69 -5.01 11.77
N VAL A 229 -20.86 -3.99 12.60
CA VAL A 229 -20.16 -3.74 13.88
C VAL A 229 -18.67 -3.44 13.67
N ALA A 230 -17.85 -4.43 13.34
CA ALA A 230 -16.43 -4.29 12.96
C ALA A 230 -16.04 -5.33 11.88
N GLY A 231 -17.00 -5.78 11.10
CA GLY A 231 -16.79 -6.68 9.98
C GLY A 231 -16.08 -7.98 10.36
N TYR A 232 -15.06 -8.36 9.60
CA TYR A 232 -14.32 -9.61 9.83
C TYR A 232 -13.49 -9.59 11.13
N GLN A 233 -13.24 -8.42 11.71
CA GLN A 233 -12.44 -8.25 12.93
C GLN A 233 -13.26 -8.31 14.22
N VAL A 234 -14.60 -8.43 14.16
CA VAL A 234 -15.52 -8.37 15.32
C VAL A 234 -15.12 -9.29 16.46
N GLU A 235 -14.74 -10.52 16.15
CA GLU A 235 -14.41 -11.55 17.13
C GLU A 235 -12.92 -11.53 17.54
N TYR A 236 -12.11 -10.73 16.85
CA TYR A 236 -10.68 -10.66 17.12
C TYR A 236 -10.37 -9.71 18.26
N SER A 237 -9.49 -10.13 19.15
CA SER A 237 -9.00 -9.34 20.29
C SER A 237 -7.51 -9.53 20.48
N SER A 238 -6.85 -8.65 21.27
CA SER A 238 -5.44 -8.81 21.67
C SER A 238 -4.47 -8.86 20.47
N THR A 239 -3.47 -9.73 20.51
CA THR A 239 -2.45 -9.90 19.48
C THR A 239 -3.00 -10.24 18.09
N PRO A 240 -3.96 -11.15 17.90
CA PRO A 240 -4.53 -11.42 16.57
C PRO A 240 -5.17 -10.20 15.90
N PHE A 241 -5.88 -9.36 16.66
CA PHE A 241 -6.39 -8.08 16.17
C PHE A 241 -5.25 -7.12 15.76
N LEU A 242 -4.21 -7.06 16.59
CA LEU A 242 -3.03 -6.24 16.31
C LEU A 242 -2.36 -6.64 14.99
N LEU A 243 -2.24 -7.95 14.70
CA LEU A 243 -1.63 -8.46 13.47
C LEU A 243 -2.41 -8.02 12.22
N PHE A 244 -3.75 -8.09 12.25
CA PHE A 244 -4.58 -7.56 11.16
C PHE A 244 -4.38 -6.06 10.97
N MET A 245 -4.40 -5.29 12.05
CA MET A 245 -4.23 -3.83 12.01
C MET A 245 -2.85 -3.42 11.46
N ILE A 246 -1.78 -4.14 11.82
CA ILE A 246 -0.44 -3.89 11.27
C ILE A 246 -0.40 -4.28 9.79
N GLY A 247 -0.97 -5.44 9.41
CA GLY A 247 -1.04 -5.90 8.03
C GLY A 247 -1.72 -4.88 7.13
N GLU A 248 -2.91 -4.43 7.51
CA GLU A 248 -3.68 -3.41 6.79
C GLU A 248 -2.89 -2.08 6.67
N LEU A 249 -2.29 -1.60 7.76
CA LEU A 249 -1.52 -0.36 7.72
C LEU A 249 -0.26 -0.51 6.86
N THR A 250 0.37 -1.69 6.85
CA THR A 250 1.52 -2.02 5.99
C THR A 250 1.11 -1.99 4.52
N ALA A 251 -0.07 -2.52 4.17
CA ALA A 251 -0.64 -2.45 2.83
C ALA A 251 -0.93 -1.00 2.39
N VAL A 252 -1.46 -0.16 3.28
CA VAL A 252 -1.64 1.29 3.01
C VAL A 252 -0.32 1.96 2.65
N VAL A 253 0.74 1.71 3.43
CA VAL A 253 2.05 2.31 3.17
C VAL A 253 2.68 1.74 1.90
N LEU A 254 2.43 0.47 1.57
CA LEU A 254 2.83 -0.14 0.30
C LEU A 254 2.18 0.58 -0.89
N MET A 255 0.88 0.88 -0.82
CA MET A 255 0.19 1.66 -1.86
C MET A 255 0.73 3.09 -1.97
N CYS A 256 1.11 3.72 -0.86
CA CYS A 256 1.80 5.02 -0.88
C CYS A 256 3.18 4.92 -1.55
N ALA A 257 3.93 3.85 -1.30
CA ALA A 257 5.21 3.59 -1.95
C ALA A 257 5.03 3.36 -3.45
N LEU A 258 4.07 2.53 -3.87
CA LEU A 258 3.76 2.29 -5.28
C LEU A 258 3.33 3.57 -5.99
N THR A 259 2.48 4.40 -5.38
CA THR A 259 2.11 5.70 -5.94
C THR A 259 3.35 6.57 -6.18
N SER A 260 4.27 6.58 -5.22
CA SER A 260 5.51 7.35 -5.30
C SER A 260 6.44 6.83 -6.40
N LEU A 261 6.58 5.51 -6.55
CA LEU A 261 7.45 4.88 -7.56
C LEU A 261 6.88 4.99 -8.97
N LEU A 262 5.57 4.76 -9.12
CA LEU A 262 4.93 4.71 -10.44
C LEU A 262 4.67 6.09 -11.03
N PHE A 263 4.37 7.10 -10.19
CA PHE A 263 3.93 8.40 -10.68
C PHE A 263 4.81 9.58 -10.24
N PHE A 264 5.44 9.50 -9.08
CA PHE A 264 6.21 10.62 -8.52
C PHE A 264 7.73 10.41 -8.57
N GLY A 265 8.23 9.52 -9.42
CA GLY A 265 9.66 9.33 -9.64
C GLY A 265 10.42 8.76 -8.43
N GLY A 266 9.76 8.09 -7.48
CA GLY A 266 10.42 7.40 -6.37
C GLY A 266 11.46 8.22 -5.63
N TRP A 267 12.73 7.80 -5.70
CA TRP A 267 13.88 8.47 -5.06
C TRP A 267 14.45 9.65 -5.87
N LEU A 268 13.94 9.94 -7.10
CA LEU A 268 14.40 11.05 -7.90
C LEU A 268 14.06 12.39 -7.25
N SER A 269 14.94 13.36 -7.40
CA SER A 269 14.78 14.71 -6.87
C SER A 269 13.69 15.48 -7.65
N PRO A 270 12.82 16.24 -6.98
CA PRO A 270 11.83 17.08 -7.65
C PRO A 270 12.43 18.30 -8.34
N ILE A 271 13.63 18.71 -7.93
CA ILE A 271 14.32 19.92 -8.42
C ILE A 271 15.57 19.48 -9.16
N PRO A 272 15.72 19.86 -10.45
CA PRO A 272 16.93 19.57 -11.18
C PRO A 272 18.17 20.14 -10.48
N GLY A 273 19.24 19.35 -10.41
CA GLY A 273 20.52 19.75 -9.79
C GLY A 273 20.65 19.38 -8.31
N LEU A 274 19.62 18.87 -7.65
CA LEU A 274 19.77 18.25 -6.33
C LEU A 274 20.09 16.75 -6.47
N PRO A 275 20.89 16.19 -5.56
CA PRO A 275 21.20 14.76 -5.59
C PRO A 275 19.95 13.92 -5.33
N ASP A 276 19.80 12.84 -6.09
CA ASP A 276 18.81 11.81 -5.85
C ASP A 276 19.13 11.02 -4.59
N GLY A 277 18.10 10.45 -3.97
CA GLY A 277 18.34 9.63 -2.80
C GLY A 277 17.08 9.22 -2.05
N ILE A 278 17.29 8.35 -1.07
CA ILE A 278 16.25 7.79 -0.19
C ILE A 278 15.38 8.86 0.48
N LEU A 279 15.94 10.03 0.79
CA LEU A 279 15.21 11.12 1.47
C LEU A 279 14.00 11.59 0.66
N TRP A 280 14.09 11.62 -0.66
CA TRP A 280 12.97 11.97 -1.52
C TRP A 280 11.86 10.92 -1.48
N MET A 281 12.24 9.64 -1.50
CA MET A 281 11.27 8.56 -1.34
C MET A 281 10.55 8.64 0.01
N VAL A 282 11.32 8.81 1.09
CA VAL A 282 10.79 8.96 2.47
C VAL A 282 9.95 10.23 2.62
N ALA A 283 10.17 11.29 1.87
CA ALA A 283 9.34 12.49 1.89
C ALA A 283 8.03 12.34 1.08
N LYS A 284 8.08 11.67 -0.08
CA LYS A 284 6.92 11.49 -0.96
C LYS A 284 5.90 10.50 -0.38
N MET A 285 6.34 9.41 0.25
CA MET A 285 5.43 8.44 0.87
C MET A 285 4.51 9.05 1.95
N PRO A 286 5.02 9.80 2.96
CA PRO A 286 4.16 10.49 3.92
C PRO A 286 3.27 11.57 3.29
N PHE A 287 3.69 12.19 2.19
CA PHE A 287 2.84 13.12 1.45
C PHE A 287 1.61 12.41 0.88
N VAL A 288 1.79 11.27 0.22
CA VAL A 288 0.66 10.45 -0.28
C VAL A 288 -0.20 9.96 0.88
N PHE A 289 0.42 9.51 1.98
CA PHE A 289 -0.30 9.09 3.18
C PHE A 289 -1.12 10.22 3.80
N PHE A 290 -0.58 11.45 3.81
CA PHE A 290 -1.32 12.63 4.24
C PHE A 290 -2.57 12.85 3.38
N MET A 291 -2.49 12.66 2.07
CA MET A 291 -3.66 12.73 1.18
C MET A 291 -4.70 11.64 1.53
N PHE A 292 -4.28 10.42 1.85
CA PHE A 292 -5.17 9.36 2.36
C PHE A 292 -5.89 9.79 3.65
N ALA A 293 -5.15 10.34 4.61
CA ALA A 293 -5.70 10.82 5.88
C ALA A 293 -6.69 11.99 5.69
N MET A 294 -6.41 12.91 4.75
CA MET A 294 -7.30 14.01 4.40
C MET A 294 -8.62 13.52 3.77
N VAL A 295 -8.55 12.56 2.84
CA VAL A 295 -9.75 11.97 2.23
C VAL A 295 -10.62 11.32 3.30
N LYS A 296 -10.03 10.54 4.22
CA LYS A 296 -10.71 9.97 5.38
C LYS A 296 -11.45 11.00 6.23
N ALA A 297 -10.87 12.20 6.38
CA ALA A 297 -11.43 13.24 7.23
C ALA A 297 -12.58 14.03 6.57
N ILE A 298 -12.59 14.14 5.23
CA ILE A 298 -13.47 15.03 4.47
C ILE A 298 -14.64 14.26 3.85
N THR A 299 -14.41 13.02 3.36
CA THR A 299 -15.40 12.32 2.54
C THR A 299 -16.38 11.49 3.37
N PRO A 300 -17.69 11.52 3.03
CA PRO A 300 -18.66 10.60 3.62
C PRO A 300 -18.46 9.18 3.08
N ARG A 301 -18.91 8.18 3.85
CA ARG A 301 -18.84 6.77 3.49
C ARG A 301 -19.77 6.44 2.32
N TYR A 302 -19.29 5.61 1.39
CA TYR A 302 -20.09 5.09 0.28
C TYR A 302 -20.89 3.86 0.73
N ARG A 303 -21.96 3.54 -0.03
CA ARG A 303 -22.70 2.30 0.13
C ARG A 303 -22.11 1.20 -0.74
N TYR A 304 -22.22 -0.07 -0.31
CA TYR A 304 -21.59 -1.21 -1.00
C TYR A 304 -21.97 -1.34 -2.48
N ASP A 305 -23.26 -1.18 -2.81
CA ASP A 305 -23.73 -1.21 -4.20
C ASP A 305 -23.16 -0.06 -5.06
N GLN A 306 -23.00 1.13 -4.48
CA GLN A 306 -22.36 2.27 -5.15
C GLN A 306 -20.88 2.01 -5.42
N LEU A 307 -20.17 1.45 -4.43
CA LEU A 307 -18.77 1.10 -4.55
C LEU A 307 -18.55 0.07 -5.68
N MET A 308 -19.30 -1.02 -5.68
CA MET A 308 -19.18 -2.06 -6.71
C MET A 308 -19.54 -1.52 -8.09
N ARG A 309 -20.56 -0.64 -8.19
CA ARG A 309 -20.88 0.06 -9.44
C ARG A 309 -19.75 0.95 -9.92
N LEU A 310 -19.07 1.67 -9.02
CA LEU A 310 -17.95 2.54 -9.34
C LEU A 310 -16.78 1.73 -9.92
N GLY A 311 -16.38 0.63 -9.27
CA GLY A 311 -15.31 -0.25 -9.72
C GLY A 311 -15.58 -0.86 -11.09
N TRP A 312 -16.71 -1.55 -11.25
CA TRP A 312 -17.00 -2.33 -12.46
C TRP A 312 -17.52 -1.50 -13.64
N LYS A 313 -18.34 -0.45 -13.39
CA LYS A 313 -18.96 0.32 -14.47
C LYS A 313 -18.20 1.58 -14.87
N ILE A 314 -17.32 2.09 -14.00
CA ILE A 314 -16.58 3.32 -14.26
C ILE A 314 -15.08 3.06 -14.33
N PHE A 315 -14.45 2.50 -13.28
CA PHE A 315 -13.00 2.40 -13.22
C PHE A 315 -12.43 1.39 -14.21
N LEU A 316 -13.03 0.20 -14.29
CA LEU A 316 -12.58 -0.82 -15.23
C LEU A 316 -12.69 -0.35 -16.71
N PRO A 317 -13.81 0.19 -17.20
CA PRO A 317 -13.85 0.70 -18.57
C PRO A 317 -12.91 1.88 -18.82
N MET A 318 -12.79 2.82 -17.87
CA MET A 318 -11.88 3.97 -18.02
C MET A 318 -10.41 3.53 -18.07
N SER A 319 -9.98 2.63 -17.19
CA SER A 319 -8.62 2.11 -17.19
C SER A 319 -8.32 1.30 -18.46
N LEU A 320 -9.29 0.52 -18.97
CA LEU A 320 -9.14 -0.21 -20.22
C LEU A 320 -8.99 0.72 -21.43
N ILE A 321 -9.86 1.74 -21.53
CA ILE A 321 -9.76 2.76 -22.60
C ILE A 321 -8.39 3.45 -22.53
N TRP A 322 -7.92 3.78 -21.32
CA TRP A 322 -6.63 4.41 -21.15
C TRP A 322 -5.45 3.53 -21.58
N VAL A 323 -5.46 2.23 -21.25
CA VAL A 323 -4.44 1.28 -21.72
C VAL A 323 -4.37 1.24 -23.24
N VAL A 324 -5.53 1.16 -23.90
CA VAL A 324 -5.61 1.20 -25.37
C VAL A 324 -5.05 2.51 -25.93
N PHE A 325 -5.41 3.63 -25.31
CA PHE A 325 -4.90 4.95 -25.70
C PHE A 325 -3.39 5.03 -25.57
N VAL A 326 -2.82 4.60 -24.43
CA VAL A 326 -1.36 4.62 -24.18
C VAL A 326 -0.63 3.69 -25.16
N ALA A 327 -1.16 2.48 -25.41
CA ALA A 327 -0.59 1.55 -26.36
C ALA A 327 -0.56 2.13 -27.80
N PHE A 328 -1.64 2.80 -28.19
CA PHE A 328 -1.70 3.51 -29.48
C PHE A 328 -0.72 4.67 -29.53
N ALA A 329 -0.69 5.50 -28.49
CA ALA A 329 0.20 6.65 -28.40
C ALA A 329 1.68 6.24 -28.43
N ALA A 330 2.04 5.16 -27.74
CA ALA A 330 3.38 4.59 -27.75
C ALA A 330 3.81 4.08 -29.15
N ARG A 331 2.87 3.49 -29.91
CA ARG A 331 3.15 2.96 -31.26
C ARG A 331 3.46 4.05 -32.28
N PHE A 332 2.84 5.22 -32.16
CA PHE A 332 2.97 6.30 -33.12
C PHE A 332 3.90 7.44 -32.67
N ASP A 333 4.60 7.28 -31.56
CA ASP A 333 5.45 8.33 -30.96
C ASP A 333 4.77 9.70 -30.81
N TRP A 334 3.45 9.72 -30.84
CA TRP A 334 2.70 10.96 -30.92
C TRP A 334 2.69 11.72 -29.58
N VAL A 335 2.44 11.03 -28.50
CA VAL A 335 2.42 11.63 -27.14
C VAL A 335 3.74 11.37 -26.44
N TRP A 336 4.19 10.11 -26.44
CA TRP A 336 5.39 9.71 -25.71
C TRP A 336 6.67 10.20 -26.37
N GLY A 337 6.74 10.22 -27.70
CA GLY A 337 7.89 10.77 -28.42
C GLY A 337 8.03 12.28 -28.25
N VAL A 338 6.91 13.02 -28.16
CA VAL A 338 6.93 14.45 -27.83
C VAL A 338 7.30 14.66 -26.37
N TYR A 339 6.71 13.87 -25.46
CA TYR A 339 7.00 13.94 -24.03
C TYR A 339 8.44 13.55 -23.73
N ALA A 340 8.95 12.46 -24.29
CA ALA A 340 10.33 12.04 -24.13
C ALA A 340 11.32 13.10 -24.66
N ARG A 341 11.07 13.66 -25.82
CA ARG A 341 11.87 14.77 -26.35
C ARG A 341 11.83 16.00 -25.45
N TRP A 342 10.66 16.33 -24.92
CA TRP A 342 10.51 17.46 -24.02
C TRP A 342 11.21 17.23 -22.67
N THR A 343 11.16 16.03 -22.11
CA THR A 343 11.76 15.73 -20.79
C THR A 343 13.25 15.42 -20.84
N MET A 344 13.76 14.84 -21.94
CA MET A 344 15.16 14.47 -22.08
C MET A 344 16.02 15.62 -22.67
N GLY A 345 15.42 16.75 -22.97
CA GLY A 345 16.16 17.93 -23.42
C GLY A 345 16.58 17.86 -24.89
N GLY A 346 15.88 17.08 -25.71
CA GLY A 346 15.85 17.02 -27.17
C GLY A 346 17.14 16.96 -27.91
#